data_3b6d32eb87c4d62f1e28dea059498ef9
#
_entry.id   3b6d32eb87c4d62f1e28dea059498ef9
#
_cell.length_a   1.000
_cell.length_b   1.000
_cell.length_c   1.000
_cell.angle_alpha   90.00
_cell.angle_beta   90.00
_cell.angle_gamma   90.00
#
_symmetry.space_group_name_H-M   'P 1'
#
loop_
_entity.id
_entity.type
_entity.pdbx_description
1 polymer ?
#
loop_
_entity_poly.entity_id
_entity_poly.type
_entity_poly.pdbx_seq_one_letter_code
_entity_poly.pdbx_strand_id
1 'polypeptide(L)' 'MPVSPLPTRGTVLLGRDVAGRALRVSSHPEAGRVVLSIWDHERCVGTVRLAEADVPDLVRSLTACLVDDATTEAATG' A
#
# COMPACT_ATOMS: atom_id res chain seq x y z
N MET A 1 -0.68 -5.64 21.16
CA MET A 1 -1.01 -5.36 20.73
C MET A 1 -1.29 -5.09 20.27
N PRO A 2 -1.31 -5.36 20.21
CA PRO A 2 -1.77 -5.17 19.69
C PRO A 2 -2.09 -4.58 19.01
N VAL A 3 -2.06 -4.86 18.65
CA VAL A 3 -2.28 -4.24 17.79
C VAL A 3 -3.50 -3.73 17.85
N SER A 4 -3.68 -2.75 17.97
CA SER A 4 -4.84 -2.27 17.98
C SER A 4 -5.38 -2.13 16.71
N PRO A 5 -6.56 -2.19 16.53
CA PRO A 5 -7.11 -2.03 15.27
C PRO A 5 -6.93 -0.66 14.84
N LEU A 6 -6.74 -0.51 13.58
CA LEU A 6 -6.59 0.75 13.07
C LEU A 6 -7.84 1.49 13.13
N PRO A 7 -7.81 2.69 13.43
CA PRO A 7 -9.01 3.49 13.38
C PRO A 7 -9.38 3.71 11.95
N THR A 8 -10.56 4.15 11.69
CA THR A 8 -11.00 4.36 10.36
C THR A 8 -10.18 5.34 9.64
N ARG A 9 -9.42 6.17 10.31
CA ARG A 9 -8.57 6.99 9.60
C ARG A 9 -7.23 6.67 9.99
N GLY A 10 -6.80 5.54 10.16
CA GLY A 10 -5.49 5.19 10.60
C GLY A 10 -4.46 5.09 9.52
N THR A 11 -3.25 4.96 9.91
CA THR A 11 -2.13 4.77 9.01
C THR A 11 -1.45 3.47 9.35
N VAL A 12 -1.15 2.70 8.33
CA VAL A 12 -0.44 1.45 8.51
C VAL A 12 0.89 1.53 7.81
N LEU A 13 1.93 1.16 8.50
CA LEU A 13 3.25 1.10 7.90
C LEU A 13 3.48 -0.32 7.49
N LEU A 14 3.69 -0.56 6.22
CA LEU A 14 3.78 -1.92 5.74
C LEU A 14 5.17 -2.51 5.67
N GLY A 15 6.13 -1.85 6.03
CA GLY A 15 7.46 -2.44 6.02
C GLY A 15 8.41 -1.69 5.15
N ARG A 16 9.59 -2.23 4.99
CA ARG A 16 10.61 -1.54 4.24
C ARG A 16 11.17 -2.42 3.17
N ASP A 17 11.60 -1.82 2.11
CA ASP A 17 12.24 -2.57 1.04
C ASP A 17 13.74 -2.62 1.31
N VAL A 18 14.48 -3.20 0.37
CA VAL A 18 15.92 -3.36 0.56
C VAL A 18 16.65 -2.03 0.60
N ALA A 19 16.06 -0.98 0.10
CA ALA A 19 16.69 0.32 0.16
C ALA A 19 16.30 1.08 1.41
N GLY A 20 15.50 0.51 2.26
CA GLY A 20 15.11 1.17 3.49
C GLY A 20 13.90 2.05 3.38
N ARG A 21 13.18 1.98 2.27
CA ARG A 21 11.99 2.80 2.13
C ARG A 21 10.79 2.07 2.67
N ALA A 22 9.88 2.82 3.21
CA ALA A 22 8.69 2.26 3.82
C ALA A 22 7.45 2.68 3.06
N LEU A 23 6.45 1.84 3.05
CA LEU A 23 5.18 2.17 2.44
C LEU A 23 4.16 2.40 3.56
N ARG A 24 3.50 3.53 3.50
CA ARG A 24 2.44 3.82 4.45
C ARG A 24 1.13 3.89 3.72
N VAL A 25 0.08 3.41 4.36
CA VAL A 25 -1.26 3.46 3.82
C VAL A 25 -2.12 4.21 4.82
N SER A 26 -2.72 5.29 4.38
CA SER A 26 -3.58 6.10 5.24
C SER A 26 -4.99 6.10 4.71
N SER A 27 -5.95 5.86 5.57
CA SER A 27 -7.34 5.82 5.16
C SER A 27 -8.02 7.14 5.44
N HIS A 28 -8.69 7.68 4.46
CA HIS A 28 -9.41 8.94 4.59
C HIS A 28 -10.84 8.75 4.09
N PRO A 29 -11.67 8.06 4.85
CA PRO A 29 -13.03 7.75 4.40
C PRO A 29 -13.88 8.98 4.16
N GLU A 30 -13.63 10.04 4.89
CA GLU A 30 -14.39 11.24 4.69
C GLU A 30 -14.13 11.84 3.32
N ALA A 31 -13.01 11.55 2.72
CA ALA A 31 -12.70 12.04 1.41
C ALA A 31 -12.86 10.95 0.35
N GLY A 32 -13.25 9.77 0.75
CA GLY A 32 -13.43 8.68 -0.19
C GLY A 32 -12.17 8.18 -0.80
N ARG A 33 -11.05 8.22 -0.07
CA ARG A 33 -9.80 7.81 -0.67
C ARG A 33 -8.83 7.20 0.33
N VAL A 34 -7.85 6.53 -0.22
CA VAL A 34 -6.77 5.94 0.55
C VAL A 34 -5.49 6.54 -0.01
N VAL A 35 -4.60 6.95 0.84
CA VAL A 35 -3.36 7.55 0.42
C VAL A 35 -2.22 6.58 0.66
N LEU A 36 -1.46 6.32 -0.38
CA LEU A 36 -0.29 5.47 -0.26
C LEU A 36 0.91 6.39 -0.36
N SER A 37 1.83 6.27 0.56
CA SER A 37 3.00 7.13 0.52
C SER A 37 4.26 6.34 0.76
N ILE A 38 5.32 6.76 0.15
CA ILE A 38 6.61 6.10 0.26
C ILE A 38 7.52 7.00 1.06
N TRP A 39 8.13 6.44 2.07
CA TRP A 39 8.94 7.20 3.00
C TRP A 39 10.37 6.69 3.01
N ASP A 40 11.30 7.63 2.98
CA ASP A 40 12.69 7.32 3.07
C ASP A 40 13.10 7.90 4.41
N HIS A 41 13.12 7.07 5.44
CA HIS A 41 13.34 7.50 6.82
C HIS A 41 12.22 8.45 7.19
N GLU A 42 12.48 9.69 7.39
CA GLU A 42 11.45 10.61 7.81
C GLU A 42 10.95 11.49 6.71
N ARG A 43 11.34 11.21 5.48
CA ARG A 43 10.93 12.03 4.38
C ARG A 43 9.96 11.31 3.49
N CYS A 44 8.87 11.94 3.16
CA CYS A 44 7.92 11.38 2.21
C CYS A 44 8.41 11.70 0.81
N VAL A 45 8.72 10.69 0.03
CA VAL A 45 9.25 10.91 -1.29
C VAL A 45 8.24 10.69 -2.39
N GLY A 46 7.06 10.22 -2.09
CA GLY A 46 6.04 10.06 -3.12
C GLY A 46 4.71 9.74 -2.50
N THR A 47 3.64 10.11 -3.16
CA THR A 47 2.29 9.91 -2.65
C THR A 47 1.35 9.63 -3.80
N VAL A 48 0.45 8.69 -3.60
CA VAL A 48 -0.61 8.42 -4.55
C VAL A 48 -1.91 8.47 -3.78
N ARG A 49 -2.88 9.21 -4.31
CA ARG A 49 -4.19 9.27 -3.72
C ARG A 49 -5.09 8.36 -4.53
N LEU A 50 -5.53 7.29 -3.90
CA LEU A 50 -6.29 6.28 -4.59
C LEU A 50 -7.74 6.37 -4.19
N ALA A 51 -8.65 6.44 -5.15
CA ALA A 51 -10.06 6.46 -4.82
C ALA A 51 -10.43 5.13 -4.19
N GLU A 52 -11.37 5.17 -3.25
CA GLU A 52 -11.76 3.92 -2.60
C GLU A 52 -12.27 2.91 -3.61
N ALA A 53 -12.90 3.35 -4.66
CA ALA A 53 -13.42 2.45 -5.66
C ALA A 53 -12.32 1.70 -6.40
N ASP A 54 -11.10 2.21 -6.37
CA ASP A 54 -9.99 1.56 -7.04
C ASP A 54 -9.22 0.63 -6.15
N VAL A 55 -9.49 0.63 -4.88
CA VAL A 55 -8.77 -0.21 -3.94
C VAL A 55 -8.92 -1.69 -4.26
N PRO A 56 -10.12 -2.18 -4.61
CA PRO A 56 -10.24 -3.59 -4.91
C PRO A 56 -9.36 -4.03 -6.08
N ASP A 57 -9.15 -3.16 -7.05
CA ASP A 57 -8.29 -3.52 -8.17
C ASP A 57 -6.85 -3.65 -7.71
N LEU A 58 -6.41 -2.79 -6.83
CA LEU A 58 -5.07 -2.89 -6.30
C LEU A 58 -4.91 -4.17 -5.50
N VAL A 59 -5.91 -4.50 -4.70
CA VAL A 59 -5.85 -5.70 -3.89
C VAL A 59 -5.77 -6.92 -4.80
N ARG A 60 -6.58 -6.94 -5.86
CA ARG A 60 -6.54 -8.06 -6.78
C ARG A 60 -5.22 -8.16 -7.49
N SER A 61 -4.65 -7.04 -7.87
CA SER A 61 -3.38 -7.06 -8.57
C SER A 61 -2.28 -7.58 -7.68
N LEU A 62 -2.26 -7.15 -6.44
CA LEU A 62 -1.24 -7.62 -5.53
C LEU A 62 -1.41 -9.10 -5.23
N THR A 63 -2.64 -9.55 -5.09
CA THR A 63 -2.89 -10.94 -4.84
C THR A 63 -2.48 -11.79 -6.03
N ALA A 64 -2.75 -11.30 -7.22
CA ALA A 64 -2.39 -12.02 -8.42
C ALA A 64 -0.89 -12.20 -8.54
N CYS A 65 -0.14 -11.22 -8.08
CA CYS A 65 1.31 -11.34 -8.12
C CYS A 65 1.78 -12.50 -7.26
N LEU A 66 1.08 -12.79 -6.21
CA LEU A 66 1.48 -13.89 -5.37
C LEU A 66 1.04 -15.23 -5.95
N VAL A 67 -0.10 -15.25 -6.54
CA VAL A 67 -0.63 -16.48 -7.05
C VAL A 67 -0.01 -16.91 -8.34
N ASP A 68 0.30 -15.97 -9.18
CA ASP A 68 0.82 -16.24 -10.44
C ASP A 68 2.24 -16.15 -10.57
N ASP A 69 3.00 -16.38 -9.56
CA ASP A 69 4.38 -16.12 -9.67
C ASP A 69 5.00 -16.89 -10.76
N ALA A 70 4.51 -18.01 -11.03
CA ALA A 70 5.15 -18.78 -12.06
C ALA A 70 5.00 -18.19 -13.40
N THR A 71 3.96 -17.51 -13.65
CA THR A 71 3.80 -17.00 -14.95
C THR A 71 4.23 -15.64 -14.96
N THR A 72 4.27 -15.04 -13.88
CA THR A 72 4.56 -13.76 -13.94
C THR A 72 5.84 -13.39 -14.29
N GLU A 73 6.75 -14.13 -14.02
CA GLU A 73 7.98 -13.75 -14.30
C GLU A 73 8.13 -13.38 -15.59
N ALA A 74 7.42 -13.90 -16.33
CA ALA A 74 7.62 -13.58 -17.66
C ALA A 74 7.37 -12.19 -17.85
N ALA A 75 6.53 -11.70 -17.19
CA ALA A 75 6.20 -10.42 -17.54
C ALA A 75 7.04 -9.49 -16.96
N THR A 76 7.71 -9.74 -16.20
CA THR A 76 8.30 -8.82 -15.68
C THR A 76 9.03 -8.12 -16.20
N GLY A 77 9.07 -8.03 -16.50
CA GLY A 77 9.80 -7.21 -17.03
C GLY A 77 10.00 -6.28 -16.37
#